data_fda1d0c890f5515a96477f29d409386d
#
_entry.id   fda1d0c890f5515a96477f29d409386d
#
_cell.length_a   1.000
_cell.length_b   1.000
_cell.length_c   1.000
_cell.angle_alpha   90.00
_cell.angle_beta   90.00
_cell.angle_gamma   90.00
#
_symmetry.space_group_name_H-M   'P 1'
#
loop_
_entity.id
_entity.type
_entity.pdbx_description
1 polymer ?
#
loop_
_entity_poly.entity_id
_entity_poly.type
_entity_poly.pdbx_seq_one_letter_code
_entity_poly.pdbx_strand_id
1 'polypeptide(L)'
;IQLEKMALVNMSSHFHYLRRVSDTGLEDATVTLCGTETSKNYVVDTDASAKKDNSIITGNKYADHFNFPLGHVDGDGKWSIGATARNQWFTAKIADVLNAEEDNPEWTGDGDYHIWRYVTENAVPGETQQKNGLTTGIVFRGKMTATADTPASLKDALENAEGTASDAILYSYSNNLYVTWKEVREFALKEGVGSGFYKAVFGTPENVPVIETDAVDAVYSDDVQSPDYLWNKWHNESMDDAARQAAFKNAATGSNFTIYQSSKEDDSVGYYCYYFYWNRHNDNGNDGVMGPMEFAVVRNNVYKLAVTKINRLGHPRNSDDDPDPL
;
A
#
# COMPACT_ATOMS: atom_id res chain seq x y z
N ILE A 1 14.96 -4.20 -2.76
CA ILE A 1 14.21 -3.07 -2.16
C ILE A 1 15.00 -2.56 -0.97
N GLN A 2 15.21 -1.26 -0.93
CA GLN A 2 15.78 -0.55 0.20
C GLN A 2 14.67 0.29 0.85
N LEU A 3 14.36 0.03 2.11
CA LEU A 3 13.42 0.87 2.86
C LEU A 3 14.12 2.18 3.26
N GLU A 4 13.52 3.32 2.91
CA GLU A 4 14.14 4.63 3.13
C GLU A 4 13.39 5.46 4.16
N LYS A 5 12.08 5.43 4.10
CA LYS A 5 11.20 6.24 4.96
C LYS A 5 10.08 5.40 5.54
N MET A 6 9.56 5.88 6.65
CA MET A 6 8.35 5.35 7.25
C MET A 6 7.46 6.49 7.70
N ALA A 7 6.15 6.27 7.65
CA ALA A 7 5.15 7.23 8.08
C ALA A 7 4.19 6.58 9.07
N LEU A 8 3.88 7.30 10.15
CA LEU A 8 2.81 6.94 11.07
C LEU A 8 1.49 7.47 10.51
N VAL A 9 0.46 6.64 10.49
CA VAL A 9 -0.87 7.01 10.03
C VAL A 9 -1.95 6.62 11.04
N ASN A 10 -3.07 7.33 10.98
CA ASN A 10 -4.24 7.10 11.83
C ASN A 10 -3.94 7.10 13.33
N MET A 11 -3.13 8.04 13.78
CA MET A 11 -2.95 8.28 15.21
C MET A 11 -4.16 9.06 15.74
N SER A 12 -4.87 8.56 16.73
CA SER A 12 -6.00 9.28 17.32
C SER A 12 -5.61 10.70 17.70
N SER A 13 -6.40 11.70 17.29
CA SER A 13 -6.12 13.12 17.53
C SER A 13 -6.47 13.54 18.98
N HIS A 14 -7.28 12.76 19.65
CA HIS A 14 -7.77 13.04 20.98
C HIS A 14 -7.49 11.90 21.95
N PHE A 15 -7.32 12.23 23.22
CA PHE A 15 -7.30 11.24 24.29
C PHE A 15 -8.73 10.98 24.72
N HIS A 16 -9.15 9.73 24.66
CA HIS A 16 -10.47 9.30 25.07
C HIS A 16 -10.41 8.55 26.39
N TYR A 17 -11.50 8.61 27.12
CA TYR A 17 -11.69 7.79 28.30
C TYR A 17 -11.92 6.34 27.85
N LEU A 18 -11.02 5.45 28.22
CA LEU A 18 -11.15 4.04 27.84
C LEU A 18 -12.09 3.32 28.78
N ARG A 19 -13.03 2.58 28.21
CA ARG A 19 -14.00 1.78 28.94
C ARG A 19 -13.88 0.31 28.59
N ARG A 20 -14.02 -0.55 29.58
CA ARG A 20 -14.11 -1.99 29.35
C ARG A 20 -15.49 -2.35 28.81
N VAL A 21 -15.51 -3.26 27.86
CA VAL A 21 -16.70 -3.76 27.16
C VAL A 21 -16.61 -5.26 26.97
N SER A 22 -17.70 -5.88 26.51
CA SER A 22 -17.73 -7.28 26.13
C SER A 22 -16.89 -7.57 24.87
N ASP A 23 -16.77 -8.83 24.50
CA ASP A 23 -16.09 -9.32 23.30
C ASP A 23 -16.71 -8.82 21.98
N THR A 24 -17.96 -8.38 22.03
CA THR A 24 -18.61 -7.74 20.87
C THR A 24 -18.25 -6.27 20.70
N GLY A 25 -17.48 -5.70 21.60
CA GLY A 25 -17.11 -4.28 21.60
C GLY A 25 -18.25 -3.35 22.01
N LEU A 26 -19.38 -3.89 22.45
CA LEU A 26 -20.53 -3.13 22.91
C LEU A 26 -20.50 -2.97 24.42
N GLU A 27 -21.09 -1.87 24.92
CA GLU A 27 -21.32 -1.71 26.34
C GLU A 27 -22.19 -2.84 26.86
N ASP A 28 -21.67 -3.55 27.82
CA ASP A 28 -22.40 -4.57 28.55
C ASP A 28 -22.37 -4.23 30.03
N ALA A 29 -23.52 -3.87 30.61
CA ALA A 29 -23.64 -3.55 32.00
C ALA A 29 -23.32 -4.77 32.92
N THR A 30 -23.30 -5.96 32.34
CA THR A 30 -22.98 -7.21 33.07
C THR A 30 -21.49 -7.53 33.08
N VAL A 31 -20.65 -6.80 32.34
CA VAL A 31 -19.20 -7.02 32.31
C VAL A 31 -18.61 -6.60 33.66
N THR A 32 -18.10 -7.58 34.38
CA THR A 32 -17.40 -7.33 35.66
C THR A 32 -16.01 -6.77 35.35
N LEU A 33 -15.75 -5.52 35.70
CA LEU A 33 -14.52 -4.78 35.39
C LEU A 33 -13.23 -5.43 35.91
N CYS A 34 -13.32 -6.34 36.87
CA CYS A 34 -12.19 -7.06 37.46
C CYS A 34 -12.50 -8.56 37.57
N GLY A 35 -13.29 -9.09 36.66
CA GLY A 35 -13.67 -10.50 36.66
C GLY A 35 -12.52 -11.45 36.31
N THR A 36 -12.71 -12.71 36.62
CA THR A 36 -11.74 -13.78 36.41
C THR A 36 -11.56 -14.15 34.93
N GLU A 37 -12.47 -13.74 34.06
CA GLU A 37 -12.36 -13.98 32.63
C GLU A 37 -11.80 -12.74 31.92
N THR A 38 -10.49 -12.60 31.99
CA THR A 38 -9.77 -11.49 31.33
C THR A 38 -9.90 -11.51 29.80
N SER A 39 -10.18 -12.67 29.21
CA SER A 39 -10.34 -12.83 27.78
C SER A 39 -11.57 -12.15 27.16
N LYS A 40 -12.53 -11.74 27.99
CA LYS A 40 -13.76 -11.06 27.56
C LYS A 40 -13.83 -9.59 27.94
N ASN A 41 -12.78 -9.05 28.55
CA ASN A 41 -12.71 -7.67 28.99
C ASN A 41 -11.89 -6.84 28.01
N TYR A 42 -12.54 -6.31 27.00
CA TYR A 42 -11.91 -5.44 26.01
C TYR A 42 -12.00 -3.98 26.40
N VAL A 43 -11.07 -3.19 25.90
CA VAL A 43 -11.01 -1.75 26.15
C VAL A 43 -11.40 -1.03 24.88
N VAL A 44 -12.38 -0.14 24.94
CA VAL A 44 -12.75 0.73 23.84
C VAL A 44 -12.65 2.19 24.25
N ASP A 45 -12.46 3.03 23.26
CA ASP A 45 -12.58 4.43 23.44
C ASP A 45 -14.07 4.85 23.51
N THR A 46 -14.37 5.88 24.29
CA THR A 46 -15.76 6.33 24.49
C THR A 46 -16.37 7.00 23.25
N ASP A 47 -15.57 7.33 22.26
CA ASP A 47 -16.02 7.81 20.95
C ASP A 47 -16.25 6.65 19.95
N ALA A 48 -16.49 5.46 20.48
CA ALA A 48 -16.73 4.26 19.70
C ALA A 48 -17.94 4.37 18.76
N SER A 49 -18.90 5.26 19.05
CA SER A 49 -20.04 5.52 18.18
C SER A 49 -19.62 6.07 16.82
N ALA A 50 -18.61 6.90 16.78
CA ALA A 50 -18.06 7.45 15.54
C ALA A 50 -17.37 6.36 14.70
N LYS A 51 -16.79 5.35 15.35
CA LYS A 51 -16.16 4.20 14.69
C LYS A 51 -17.17 3.10 14.35
N LYS A 52 -18.22 2.95 15.15
CA LYS A 52 -19.18 1.86 15.08
C LYS A 52 -20.04 1.89 13.83
N ASP A 53 -20.49 3.07 13.42
CA ASP A 53 -21.36 3.26 12.25
C ASP A 53 -20.59 3.67 10.99
N ASN A 54 -19.26 3.63 11.04
CA ASN A 54 -18.36 4.16 10.02
C ASN A 54 -18.52 5.68 9.75
N SER A 55 -19.15 6.42 10.65
CA SER A 55 -19.34 7.85 10.49
C SER A 55 -18.05 8.65 10.41
N ILE A 56 -16.96 8.08 10.92
CA ILE A 56 -15.60 8.62 10.78
C ILE A 56 -15.15 8.67 9.33
N ILE A 57 -15.60 7.72 8.51
CA ILE A 57 -15.16 7.58 7.11
C ILE A 57 -15.95 8.51 6.20
N THR A 58 -17.07 9.06 6.67
CA THR A 58 -17.91 9.94 5.89
C THR A 58 -17.59 11.42 6.12
N GLY A 59 -17.30 12.14 5.05
CA GLY A 59 -17.00 13.58 5.09
C GLY A 59 -15.76 13.93 5.90
N ASN A 60 -15.76 15.09 6.55
CA ASN A 60 -14.59 15.62 7.29
C ASN A 60 -14.31 14.90 8.61
N LYS A 61 -15.21 14.06 9.10
CA LYS A 61 -15.09 13.42 10.41
C LYS A 61 -13.86 12.52 10.51
N TYR A 62 -13.45 11.90 9.41
CA TYR A 62 -12.25 11.06 9.38
C TYR A 62 -10.98 11.89 9.68
N ALA A 63 -10.81 13.00 8.99
CA ALA A 63 -9.66 13.89 9.19
C ALA A 63 -9.67 14.54 10.58
N ASP A 64 -10.86 14.82 11.13
CA ASP A 64 -11.01 15.41 12.47
C ASP A 64 -10.65 14.42 13.59
N HIS A 65 -10.86 13.14 13.35
CA HIS A 65 -10.61 12.10 14.35
C HIS A 65 -9.14 11.68 14.44
N PHE A 66 -8.41 11.73 13.34
CA PHE A 66 -7.02 11.28 13.29
C PHE A 66 -6.04 12.40 12.99
N ASN A 67 -4.92 12.40 13.71
CA ASN A 67 -3.68 12.98 13.22
C ASN A 67 -3.10 12.06 12.16
N PHE A 68 -2.56 12.63 11.08
CA PHE A 68 -1.96 11.87 9.99
C PHE A 68 -2.93 10.85 9.39
N PRO A 69 -4.11 11.27 8.90
CA PRO A 69 -5.09 10.34 8.35
C PRO A 69 -4.52 9.59 7.16
N LEU A 70 -4.82 8.30 7.07
CA LEU A 70 -4.38 7.49 5.93
C LEU A 70 -4.97 7.99 4.62
N GLY A 71 -6.24 8.42 4.63
CA GLY A 71 -6.92 8.90 3.46
C GLY A 71 -8.11 9.81 3.79
N HIS A 72 -8.97 9.98 2.81
CA HIS A 72 -10.22 10.73 2.93
C HIS A 72 -11.32 10.08 2.09
N VAL A 73 -12.54 10.47 2.36
CA VAL A 73 -13.68 10.08 1.54
C VAL A 73 -14.11 11.30 0.72
N ASP A 74 -14.18 11.14 -0.59
CA ASP A 74 -14.63 12.19 -1.51
C ASP A 74 -16.16 12.42 -1.45
N GLY A 75 -16.63 13.37 -2.25
CA GLY A 75 -18.04 13.73 -2.33
C GLY A 75 -18.95 12.60 -2.82
N ASP A 76 -18.41 11.62 -3.51
CA ASP A 76 -19.10 10.44 -4.02
C ASP A 76 -19.05 9.25 -3.04
N GLY A 77 -18.45 9.45 -1.88
CA GLY A 77 -18.30 8.41 -0.86
C GLY A 77 -17.18 7.41 -1.14
N LYS A 78 -16.32 7.68 -2.12
CA LYS A 78 -15.17 6.85 -2.45
C LYS A 78 -14.00 7.23 -1.56
N TRP A 79 -13.36 6.23 -1.00
CA TRP A 79 -12.18 6.39 -0.17
C TRP A 79 -10.89 6.45 -1.01
N SER A 80 -10.00 7.37 -0.70
CA SER A 80 -8.71 7.52 -1.37
C SER A 80 -7.61 8.02 -0.44
N ILE A 81 -6.35 7.78 -0.81
CA ILE A 81 -5.15 8.32 -0.12
C ILE A 81 -4.62 9.58 -0.82
N GLY A 82 -5.35 10.42 -1.37
CA GLY A 82 -4.86 11.53 -2.17
C GLY A 82 -3.61 12.26 -1.61
N ALA A 83 -2.95 13.04 -2.44
CA ALA A 83 -1.71 13.76 -2.12
C ALA A 83 -1.84 14.60 -0.83
N THR A 84 -2.99 15.21 -0.60
CA THR A 84 -3.26 16.02 0.61
C THR A 84 -3.14 15.18 1.89
N ALA A 85 -3.68 13.97 1.91
CA ALA A 85 -3.58 13.09 3.06
C ALA A 85 -2.11 12.68 3.30
N ARG A 86 -1.39 12.29 2.26
CA ARG A 86 0.03 11.92 2.35
C ARG A 86 0.91 13.04 2.87
N ASN A 87 0.66 14.27 2.46
CA ASN A 87 1.42 15.43 2.92
C ASN A 87 1.22 15.74 4.41
N GLN A 88 0.19 15.17 5.02
CA GLN A 88 -0.08 15.30 6.45
C GLN A 88 0.53 14.17 7.28
N TRP A 89 1.08 13.12 6.66
CA TRP A 89 1.64 11.99 7.40
C TRP A 89 2.90 12.40 8.17
N PHE A 90 3.01 11.89 9.38
CA PHE A 90 4.25 12.01 10.13
C PHE A 90 5.30 11.07 9.54
N THR A 91 6.21 11.64 8.78
CA THR A 91 7.24 10.89 8.04
C THR A 91 8.60 11.06 8.70
N ALA A 92 9.35 9.94 8.79
CA ALA A 92 10.72 9.92 9.25
C ALA A 92 11.60 9.12 8.27
N LYS A 93 12.86 9.52 8.12
CA LYS A 93 13.87 8.67 7.49
C LYS A 93 14.21 7.54 8.45
N ILE A 94 14.27 6.32 7.95
CA ILE A 94 14.61 5.15 8.79
C ILE A 94 16.02 5.32 9.39
N ALA A 95 16.96 5.82 8.60
CA ALA A 95 18.33 6.07 9.08
C ALA A 95 18.35 7.06 10.25
N ASP A 96 17.53 8.11 10.25
CA ASP A 96 17.48 9.09 11.34
C ASP A 96 16.98 8.43 12.64
N VAL A 97 16.03 7.52 12.54
CA VAL A 97 15.53 6.78 13.71
C VAL A 97 16.56 5.81 14.25
N LEU A 98 17.26 5.11 13.37
CA LEU A 98 18.30 4.15 13.78
C LEU A 98 19.53 4.84 14.39
N ASN A 99 19.83 6.06 13.98
CA ASN A 99 20.98 6.83 14.47
C ASN A 99 20.61 7.80 15.63
N ALA A 100 19.34 7.89 16.00
CA ALA A 100 18.88 8.86 17.01
C ALA A 100 19.52 8.65 18.40
N GLU A 101 20.01 7.45 18.70
CA GLU A 101 20.68 7.13 19.97
C GLU A 101 22.06 7.79 20.10
N GLU A 102 22.76 8.04 18.98
CA GLU A 102 24.05 8.73 19.00
C GLU A 102 23.90 10.17 19.48
N ASP A 103 22.76 10.80 19.13
CA ASP A 103 22.49 12.20 19.47
C ASP A 103 21.70 12.37 20.77
N ASN A 104 21.01 11.33 21.23
CA ASN A 104 20.17 11.39 22.43
C ASN A 104 20.18 10.08 23.23
N PRO A 105 21.16 9.88 24.11
CA PRO A 105 21.30 8.64 24.89
C PRO A 105 20.17 8.34 25.86
N GLU A 106 19.25 9.29 26.10
CA GLU A 106 18.04 9.04 26.94
C GLU A 106 16.98 8.22 26.19
N TRP A 107 17.10 8.10 24.89
CA TRP A 107 16.18 7.35 24.03
C TRP A 107 16.74 6.00 23.61
N THR A 108 17.31 5.28 24.56
CA THR A 108 17.79 3.92 24.30
C THR A 108 16.61 2.97 24.12
N GLY A 109 16.65 2.17 23.05
CA GLY A 109 15.72 1.09 22.83
C GLY A 109 15.99 -0.12 23.71
N ASP A 110 15.40 -1.24 23.37
CA ASP A 110 15.64 -2.52 24.01
C ASP A 110 16.33 -3.48 23.02
N GLY A 111 17.62 -3.74 23.24
CA GLY A 111 18.44 -4.50 22.31
C GLY A 111 18.61 -3.80 20.97
N ASP A 112 18.23 -4.46 19.87
CA ASP A 112 18.31 -3.90 18.51
C ASP A 112 17.10 -3.02 18.13
N TYR A 113 16.17 -2.77 19.09
CA TYR A 113 15.01 -1.94 18.85
C TYR A 113 15.28 -0.50 19.25
N HIS A 114 14.93 0.43 18.37
CA HIS A 114 15.05 1.87 18.59
C HIS A 114 13.68 2.48 18.87
N ILE A 115 13.61 3.45 19.78
CA ILE A 115 12.36 4.18 20.04
C ILE A 115 12.14 5.18 18.93
N TRP A 116 11.09 4.95 18.17
CA TRP A 116 10.71 5.90 17.14
C TRP A 116 9.75 6.97 17.65
N ARG A 117 8.65 6.56 18.31
CA ARG A 117 7.62 7.51 18.69
C ARG A 117 6.67 6.95 19.75
N TYR A 118 6.15 7.88 20.56
CA TYR A 118 4.96 7.63 21.36
C TYR A 118 3.71 7.84 20.49
N VAL A 119 2.72 6.97 20.66
CA VAL A 119 1.46 7.02 19.93
C VAL A 119 0.29 7.12 20.90
N THR A 120 -0.76 7.82 20.48
CA THR A 120 -2.00 7.89 21.21
C THR A 120 -2.77 6.59 21.12
N GLU A 121 -3.61 6.32 22.11
CA GLU A 121 -4.49 5.17 22.10
C GLU A 121 -5.45 5.23 20.92
N ASN A 122 -5.70 4.06 20.34
CA ASN A 122 -6.69 3.88 19.29
C ASN A 122 -7.32 2.49 19.46
N ALA A 123 -8.28 2.40 20.37
CA ALA A 123 -8.96 1.13 20.65
C ALA A 123 -10.05 0.90 19.62
N VAL A 124 -9.77 0.07 18.62
CA VAL A 124 -10.75 -0.39 17.64
C VAL A 124 -11.43 -1.65 18.19
N PRO A 125 -12.72 -1.59 18.53
CA PRO A 125 -13.31 -2.54 19.47
C PRO A 125 -13.60 -3.92 18.89
N GLY A 126 -14.08 -4.05 17.69
CA GLY A 126 -14.55 -5.33 17.21
C GLY A 126 -14.40 -5.57 15.72
N GLU A 127 -14.57 -6.82 15.33
CA GLU A 127 -14.43 -7.29 13.97
C GLU A 127 -15.22 -6.46 12.95
N THR A 128 -16.49 -6.20 13.22
CA THR A 128 -17.38 -5.44 12.31
C THR A 128 -17.04 -3.96 12.24
N GLN A 129 -16.23 -3.46 13.15
CA GLN A 129 -15.86 -2.05 13.28
C GLN A 129 -14.39 -1.79 12.94
N GLN A 130 -13.58 -2.84 12.86
CA GLN A 130 -12.19 -2.75 12.48
C GLN A 130 -12.06 -2.63 10.96
N LYS A 131 -11.45 -1.56 10.51
CA LYS A 131 -11.16 -1.31 9.10
C LYS A 131 -9.81 -0.65 8.96
N ASN A 132 -9.16 -0.90 7.85
CA ASN A 132 -7.84 -0.32 7.55
C ASN A 132 -7.81 1.20 7.75
N GLY A 133 -8.89 1.89 7.37
CA GLY A 133 -9.03 3.33 7.57
C GLY A 133 -9.10 3.79 9.02
N LEU A 134 -9.35 2.93 9.99
CA LEU A 134 -9.48 3.27 11.42
C LEU A 134 -8.29 2.82 12.25
N THR A 135 -7.44 1.97 11.71
CA THR A 135 -6.34 1.34 12.45
C THR A 135 -5.09 2.22 12.39
N THR A 136 -4.43 2.39 13.51
CA THR A 136 -3.11 3.01 13.55
C THR A 136 -2.11 2.07 12.88
N GLY A 137 -1.33 2.61 11.96
CA GLY A 137 -0.39 1.82 11.19
C GLY A 137 0.86 2.57 10.82
N ILE A 138 1.75 1.86 10.16
CA ILE A 138 3.00 2.37 9.62
C ILE A 138 3.02 2.07 8.13
N VAL A 139 3.33 3.09 7.35
CA VAL A 139 3.57 2.96 5.91
C VAL A 139 5.07 3.06 5.68
N PHE A 140 5.65 2.03 5.09
CA PHE A 140 7.05 2.05 4.68
C PHE A 140 7.15 2.39 3.19
N ARG A 141 8.04 3.31 2.85
CA ARG A 141 8.44 3.57 1.47
C ARG A 141 9.73 2.82 1.17
N GLY A 142 9.68 1.96 0.17
CA GLY A 142 10.83 1.25 -0.37
C GLY A 142 11.21 1.77 -1.74
N LYS A 143 12.51 1.92 -2.00
CA LYS A 143 13.08 2.21 -3.32
C LYS A 143 13.57 0.92 -3.94
N MET A 144 13.27 0.72 -5.22
CA MET A 144 13.85 -0.38 -5.99
C MET A 144 15.31 -0.08 -6.28
N THR A 145 16.17 -1.04 -6.00
CA THR A 145 17.62 -0.93 -6.22
C THR A 145 18.13 -2.14 -6.98
N ALA A 146 19.10 -1.93 -7.86
CA ALA A 146 19.76 -3.00 -8.56
C ALA A 146 20.73 -3.77 -7.63
N THR A 147 20.91 -5.04 -7.93
CA THR A 147 21.91 -5.93 -7.33
C THR A 147 22.83 -6.46 -8.42
N ALA A 148 23.85 -7.22 -8.06
CA ALA A 148 24.76 -7.83 -9.04
C ALA A 148 24.04 -8.76 -10.04
N ASP A 149 22.95 -9.41 -9.59
CA ASP A 149 22.19 -10.38 -10.37
C ASP A 149 21.00 -9.75 -11.14
N THR A 150 20.83 -8.42 -11.04
CA THR A 150 19.75 -7.72 -11.75
C THR A 150 20.01 -7.72 -13.25
N PRO A 151 19.06 -8.12 -14.11
CA PRO A 151 19.19 -8.03 -15.56
C PRO A 151 19.59 -6.63 -16.02
N ALA A 152 20.41 -6.54 -17.07
CA ALA A 152 21.01 -5.28 -17.51
C ALA A 152 19.95 -4.20 -17.86
N SER A 153 18.86 -4.56 -18.53
CA SER A 153 17.77 -3.63 -18.88
C SER A 153 17.10 -3.05 -17.64
N LEU A 154 16.81 -3.91 -16.65
CA LEU A 154 16.21 -3.46 -15.39
C LEU A 154 17.19 -2.62 -14.56
N LYS A 155 18.44 -3.00 -14.53
CA LYS A 155 19.50 -2.23 -13.86
C LYS A 155 19.60 -0.83 -14.44
N ASP A 156 19.64 -0.73 -15.77
CA ASP A 156 19.69 0.55 -16.47
C ASP A 156 18.47 1.42 -16.14
N ALA A 157 17.27 0.86 -16.19
CA ALA A 157 16.05 1.57 -15.82
C ALA A 157 16.05 2.08 -14.38
N LEU A 158 16.55 1.27 -13.42
CA LEU A 158 16.59 1.65 -12.01
C LEU A 158 17.66 2.71 -11.69
N GLU A 159 18.81 2.64 -12.34
CA GLU A 159 19.97 3.52 -12.07
C GLU A 159 19.86 4.87 -12.80
N ASN A 160 19.22 4.91 -13.98
CA ASN A 160 19.12 6.11 -14.82
C ASN A 160 17.74 6.79 -14.78
N ALA A 161 16.87 6.42 -13.85
CA ALA A 161 15.58 7.06 -13.69
C ALA A 161 15.73 8.56 -13.33
N GLU A 162 14.98 9.41 -14.02
CA GLU A 162 14.93 10.85 -13.82
C GLU A 162 13.68 11.33 -13.10
N GLY A 163 12.72 10.43 -12.86
CA GLY A 163 11.42 10.73 -12.23
C GLY A 163 10.47 11.45 -13.17
N THR A 164 10.57 11.16 -14.46
CA THR A 164 9.80 11.80 -15.53
C THR A 164 8.92 10.80 -16.27
N ALA A 165 7.98 11.31 -17.06
CA ALA A 165 7.10 10.47 -17.89
C ALA A 165 7.84 9.73 -19.01
N SER A 166 9.08 10.13 -19.32
CA SER A 166 9.93 9.47 -20.32
C SER A 166 10.69 8.26 -19.77
N ASP A 167 10.71 8.07 -18.47
CA ASP A 167 11.33 6.89 -17.87
C ASP A 167 10.56 5.61 -18.24
N ALA A 168 11.28 4.49 -18.23
CA ALA A 168 10.66 3.19 -18.46
C ALA A 168 9.52 2.93 -17.47
N ILE A 169 8.45 2.32 -17.96
CA ILE A 169 7.37 1.80 -17.12
C ILE A 169 7.72 0.34 -16.80
N LEU A 170 7.76 0.00 -15.52
CA LEU A 170 7.98 -1.37 -15.09
C LEU A 170 6.64 -2.09 -14.90
N TYR A 171 6.53 -3.27 -15.48
CA TYR A 171 5.33 -4.11 -15.44
C TYR A 171 5.60 -5.34 -14.60
N SER A 172 4.84 -5.54 -13.54
CA SER A 172 4.93 -6.73 -12.70
C SER A 172 3.73 -7.65 -12.91
N TYR A 173 3.98 -8.93 -13.10
CA TYR A 173 2.97 -9.96 -13.17
C TYR A 173 3.49 -11.24 -12.49
N SER A 174 2.74 -11.80 -11.55
CA SER A 174 3.12 -13.02 -10.82
C SER A 174 4.56 -13.02 -10.31
N ASN A 175 5.01 -11.90 -9.71
CA ASN A 175 6.37 -11.65 -9.20
C ASN A 175 7.48 -11.54 -10.25
N ASN A 176 7.17 -11.58 -11.53
CA ASN A 176 8.11 -11.22 -12.60
C ASN A 176 8.01 -9.74 -12.92
N LEU A 177 9.14 -9.11 -13.20
CA LEU A 177 9.22 -7.68 -13.52
C LEU A 177 9.78 -7.52 -14.94
N TYR A 178 9.09 -6.77 -15.75
CA TYR A 178 9.42 -6.48 -17.16
C TYR A 178 9.66 -4.98 -17.32
N VAL A 179 10.64 -4.60 -18.11
CA VAL A 179 11.04 -3.19 -18.33
C VAL A 179 10.32 -2.58 -19.53
N THR A 180 9.94 -3.41 -20.51
CA THR A 180 9.25 -2.95 -21.72
C THR A 180 7.99 -3.76 -21.98
N TRP A 181 7.00 -3.14 -22.65
CA TRP A 181 5.82 -3.87 -23.08
C TRP A 181 6.15 -4.94 -24.13
N LYS A 182 7.24 -4.74 -24.90
CA LYS A 182 7.76 -5.76 -25.80
C LYS A 182 8.17 -7.03 -25.06
N GLU A 183 8.90 -6.92 -23.96
CA GLU A 183 9.26 -8.07 -23.12
C GLU A 183 8.02 -8.80 -22.59
N VAL A 184 6.98 -8.05 -22.18
CA VAL A 184 5.69 -8.60 -21.74
C VAL A 184 5.05 -9.42 -22.87
N ARG A 185 5.00 -8.86 -24.10
CA ARG A 185 4.44 -9.52 -25.29
C ARG A 185 5.22 -10.78 -25.66
N GLU A 186 6.55 -10.70 -25.69
CA GLU A 186 7.45 -11.83 -26.01
C GLU A 186 7.21 -12.99 -25.04
N PHE A 187 7.13 -12.70 -23.74
CA PHE A 187 6.87 -13.72 -22.74
C PHE A 187 5.47 -14.32 -22.87
N ALA A 188 4.45 -13.50 -23.13
CA ALA A 188 3.08 -13.96 -23.33
C ALA A 188 2.95 -14.91 -24.53
N LEU A 189 3.60 -14.60 -25.65
CA LEU A 189 3.63 -15.47 -26.83
C LEU A 189 4.37 -16.79 -26.53
N LYS A 190 5.45 -16.73 -25.76
CA LYS A 190 6.20 -17.92 -25.34
C LYS A 190 5.37 -18.85 -24.47
N GLU A 191 4.57 -18.30 -23.55
CA GLU A 191 3.65 -19.07 -22.70
C GLU A 191 2.48 -19.70 -23.50
N GLY A 192 2.11 -19.07 -24.60
CA GLY A 192 1.13 -19.58 -25.57
C GLY A 192 -0.33 -19.23 -25.26
N VAL A 193 -1.17 -19.35 -26.27
CA VAL A 193 -2.59 -18.91 -26.31
C VAL A 193 -3.45 -19.44 -25.16
N GLY A 194 -3.12 -20.61 -24.61
CA GLY A 194 -3.86 -21.22 -23.50
C GLY A 194 -3.53 -20.67 -22.13
N SER A 195 -2.43 -19.93 -21.97
CA SER A 195 -1.95 -19.46 -20.69
C SER A 195 -2.76 -18.29 -20.14
N GLY A 196 -2.80 -18.18 -18.82
CA GLY A 196 -3.39 -17.02 -18.15
C GLY A 196 -2.65 -15.73 -18.47
N PHE A 197 -1.33 -15.79 -18.64
CA PHE A 197 -0.52 -14.63 -18.99
C PHE A 197 -0.79 -14.15 -20.42
N TYR A 198 -0.92 -15.04 -21.40
CA TYR A 198 -1.30 -14.68 -22.77
C TYR A 198 -2.64 -13.92 -22.78
N LYS A 199 -3.62 -14.47 -22.10
CA LYS A 199 -4.96 -13.84 -21.99
C LYS A 199 -4.92 -12.49 -21.25
N ALA A 200 -4.09 -12.37 -20.23
CA ALA A 200 -3.90 -11.11 -19.50
C ALA A 200 -3.30 -10.00 -20.37
N VAL A 201 -2.47 -10.35 -21.35
CA VAL A 201 -1.83 -9.40 -22.28
C VAL A 201 -2.70 -9.13 -23.50
N PHE A 202 -3.13 -10.18 -24.19
CA PHE A 202 -3.75 -10.08 -25.51
C PHE A 202 -5.28 -10.23 -25.49
N GLY A 203 -5.87 -10.63 -24.36
CA GLY A 203 -7.29 -10.96 -24.33
C GLY A 203 -7.62 -12.20 -25.16
N THR A 204 -8.59 -12.06 -26.06
CA THR A 204 -9.03 -13.09 -27.00
C THR A 204 -8.98 -12.58 -28.44
N PRO A 205 -7.79 -12.33 -28.98
CA PRO A 205 -7.65 -11.77 -30.33
C PRO A 205 -8.09 -12.77 -31.41
N GLU A 206 -8.66 -12.26 -32.49
CA GLU A 206 -8.96 -13.05 -33.69
C GLU A 206 -7.68 -13.38 -34.48
N ASN A 207 -6.77 -12.41 -34.53
CA ASN A 207 -5.45 -12.57 -35.20
C ASN A 207 -4.36 -12.76 -34.15
N VAL A 208 -3.43 -13.68 -34.41
CA VAL A 208 -2.29 -13.92 -33.51
C VAL A 208 -1.38 -12.70 -33.52
N PRO A 209 -1.12 -12.10 -32.32
CA PRO A 209 -0.17 -11.00 -32.21
C PRO A 209 1.24 -11.41 -32.63
N VAL A 210 1.99 -10.46 -33.20
CA VAL A 210 3.37 -10.67 -33.69
C VAL A 210 4.29 -9.62 -33.08
N ILE A 211 5.48 -10.06 -32.68
CA ILE A 211 6.55 -9.16 -32.23
C ILE A 211 7.28 -8.60 -33.42
N GLU A 212 7.60 -7.32 -33.40
CA GLU A 212 8.40 -6.69 -34.42
C GLU A 212 9.82 -7.27 -34.52
N THR A 213 10.30 -7.41 -35.73
CA THR A 213 11.69 -7.75 -36.05
C THR A 213 12.13 -6.88 -37.24
N ASP A 214 13.41 -6.95 -37.62
CA ASP A 214 13.92 -6.22 -38.79
C ASP A 214 13.18 -6.55 -40.08
N ALA A 215 12.48 -7.68 -40.14
CA ALA A 215 11.80 -8.18 -41.32
C ALA A 215 10.26 -8.16 -41.24
N VAL A 216 9.70 -7.97 -40.03
CA VAL A 216 8.25 -8.08 -39.76
C VAL A 216 7.79 -7.00 -38.83
N ASP A 217 6.76 -6.26 -39.24
CA ASP A 217 6.10 -5.26 -38.39
C ASP A 217 5.33 -5.93 -37.21
N ALA A 218 5.22 -5.20 -36.11
CA ALA A 218 4.43 -5.65 -34.99
C ALA A 218 2.94 -5.77 -35.34
N VAL A 219 2.33 -6.89 -34.94
CA VAL A 219 0.86 -7.03 -34.93
C VAL A 219 0.39 -7.05 -33.51
N TYR A 220 -0.32 -6.00 -33.09
CA TYR A 220 -0.93 -5.90 -31.78
C TYR A 220 -2.26 -6.64 -31.73
N SER A 221 -2.73 -6.95 -30.54
CA SER A 221 -4.03 -7.57 -30.35
C SER A 221 -5.14 -6.73 -30.98
N ASP A 222 -6.11 -7.39 -31.61
CA ASP A 222 -7.34 -6.79 -32.12
C ASP A 222 -8.51 -6.85 -31.12
N ASP A 223 -8.30 -7.48 -29.96
CA ASP A 223 -9.24 -7.38 -28.84
C ASP A 223 -9.14 -5.98 -28.21
N VAL A 224 -10.14 -5.15 -28.46
CA VAL A 224 -10.17 -3.73 -28.07
C VAL A 224 -10.15 -3.48 -26.55
N GLN A 225 -10.40 -4.50 -25.74
CA GLN A 225 -10.35 -4.42 -24.28
C GLN A 225 -9.01 -4.91 -23.72
N SER A 226 -8.17 -5.51 -24.54
CA SER A 226 -6.89 -6.05 -24.09
C SER A 226 -5.88 -4.95 -23.76
N PRO A 227 -5.00 -5.18 -22.77
CA PRO A 227 -3.91 -4.26 -22.49
C PRO A 227 -3.01 -4.00 -23.71
N ASP A 228 -2.76 -5.01 -24.54
CA ASP A 228 -1.91 -4.88 -25.72
C ASP A 228 -2.50 -3.95 -26.78
N TYR A 229 -3.80 -4.05 -27.06
CA TYR A 229 -4.50 -3.13 -27.95
C TYR A 229 -4.43 -1.69 -27.43
N LEU A 230 -4.75 -1.51 -26.15
CA LEU A 230 -4.81 -0.19 -25.52
C LEU A 230 -3.41 0.43 -25.38
N TRP A 231 -2.38 -0.37 -25.13
CA TRP A 231 -0.99 0.09 -25.15
C TRP A 231 -0.60 0.63 -26.53
N ASN A 232 -0.94 -0.10 -27.59
CA ASN A 232 -0.68 0.33 -28.97
C ASN A 232 -1.39 1.66 -29.29
N LYS A 233 -2.66 1.79 -28.89
CA LYS A 233 -3.44 3.02 -29.08
C LYS A 233 -2.88 4.22 -28.33
N TRP A 234 -2.34 3.99 -27.15
CA TRP A 234 -1.69 5.05 -26.39
C TRP A 234 -0.27 5.30 -26.87
N HIS A 235 0.59 4.31 -26.80
CA HIS A 235 2.04 4.48 -26.95
C HIS A 235 2.45 4.79 -28.39
N ASN A 236 1.87 4.11 -29.39
CA ASN A 236 2.27 4.27 -30.79
C ASN A 236 1.45 5.31 -31.55
N GLU A 237 0.18 5.54 -31.16
CA GLU A 237 -0.68 6.45 -31.91
C GLU A 237 -0.81 7.83 -31.23
N SER A 238 -0.74 7.93 -29.90
CA SER A 238 -0.99 9.20 -29.19
C SER A 238 -0.46 9.18 -27.76
N MET A 239 0.83 9.21 -27.61
CA MET A 239 1.53 9.08 -26.33
C MET A 239 1.16 10.17 -25.30
N ASP A 240 0.80 11.36 -25.78
CA ASP A 240 0.39 12.49 -24.92
C ASP A 240 -1.08 12.44 -24.47
N ASP A 241 -1.85 11.44 -24.94
CA ASP A 241 -3.26 11.29 -24.61
C ASP A 241 -3.42 10.62 -23.23
N ALA A 242 -3.67 11.43 -22.21
CA ALA A 242 -3.86 10.96 -20.84
C ALA A 242 -5.04 9.97 -20.70
N ALA A 243 -6.11 10.14 -21.50
CA ALA A 243 -7.25 9.24 -21.45
C ALA A 243 -6.89 7.85 -22.00
N ARG A 244 -6.10 7.79 -23.05
CA ARG A 244 -5.59 6.51 -23.61
C ARG A 244 -4.59 5.84 -22.66
N GLN A 245 -3.74 6.63 -22.03
CA GLN A 245 -2.83 6.12 -20.99
C GLN A 245 -3.61 5.51 -19.82
N ALA A 246 -4.63 6.21 -19.31
CA ALA A 246 -5.48 5.72 -18.25
C ALA A 246 -6.24 4.44 -18.65
N ALA A 247 -6.77 4.38 -19.88
CA ALA A 247 -7.43 3.18 -20.39
C ALA A 247 -6.50 1.97 -20.41
N PHE A 248 -5.25 2.15 -20.88
CA PHE A 248 -4.23 1.10 -20.83
C PHE A 248 -3.92 0.68 -19.38
N LYS A 249 -3.64 1.63 -18.51
CA LYS A 249 -3.33 1.33 -17.08
C LYS A 249 -4.46 0.56 -16.42
N ASN A 250 -5.71 0.99 -16.62
CA ASN A 250 -6.88 0.31 -16.06
C ASN A 250 -7.04 -1.12 -16.60
N ALA A 251 -6.84 -1.35 -17.90
CA ALA A 251 -6.91 -2.68 -18.49
C ALA A 251 -5.79 -3.59 -17.98
N ALA A 252 -4.57 -3.08 -17.88
CA ALA A 252 -3.43 -3.83 -17.35
C ALA A 252 -3.65 -4.20 -15.89
N THR A 253 -4.09 -3.26 -15.05
CA THR A 253 -4.41 -3.53 -13.63
C THR A 253 -5.57 -4.52 -13.51
N GLY A 254 -6.63 -4.36 -14.31
CA GLY A 254 -7.74 -5.33 -14.36
C GLY A 254 -7.31 -6.73 -14.83
N SER A 255 -6.19 -6.84 -15.51
CA SER A 255 -5.56 -8.09 -15.94
C SER A 255 -4.46 -8.59 -14.99
N ASN A 256 -4.44 -8.11 -13.73
CA ASN A 256 -3.49 -8.45 -12.68
C ASN A 256 -2.03 -8.00 -12.91
N PHE A 257 -1.81 -7.02 -13.76
CA PHE A 257 -0.53 -6.34 -13.79
C PHE A 257 -0.46 -5.28 -12.69
N THR A 258 0.71 -5.15 -12.10
CA THR A 258 1.07 -3.99 -11.29
C THR A 258 2.06 -3.14 -12.06
N ILE A 259 1.78 -1.85 -12.18
CA ILE A 259 2.57 -0.92 -12.98
C ILE A 259 3.34 -0.01 -12.04
N TYR A 260 4.67 0.09 -12.24
CA TYR A 260 5.51 1.01 -11.49
C TYR A 260 6.08 2.07 -12.42
N GLN A 261 5.94 3.32 -12.03
CA GLN A 261 6.52 4.46 -12.70
C GLN A 261 7.51 5.15 -11.77
N SER A 262 8.60 5.65 -12.32
CA SER A 262 9.56 6.44 -11.55
C SER A 262 8.92 7.74 -11.06
N SER A 263 9.39 8.22 -9.95
CA SER A 263 9.01 9.54 -9.44
C SER A 263 10.17 10.22 -8.74
N LYS A 264 10.05 11.52 -8.61
CA LYS A 264 10.97 12.32 -7.80
C LYS A 264 10.30 12.60 -6.45
N GLU A 265 10.93 12.09 -5.41
CA GLU A 265 10.44 12.21 -4.03
C GLU A 265 11.50 12.92 -3.20
N ASP A 266 11.22 14.14 -2.78
CA ASP A 266 12.17 15.00 -2.07
C ASP A 266 13.52 15.11 -2.82
N ASP A 267 14.59 14.55 -2.23
CA ASP A 267 15.95 14.58 -2.79
C ASP A 267 16.30 13.29 -3.57
N SER A 268 15.36 12.38 -3.74
CA SER A 268 15.59 11.05 -4.33
C SER A 268 14.72 10.81 -5.54
N VAL A 269 15.30 10.20 -6.57
CA VAL A 269 14.60 9.78 -7.79
C VAL A 269 14.67 8.27 -7.90
N GLY A 270 13.60 7.64 -8.36
CA GLY A 270 13.58 6.20 -8.61
C GLY A 270 12.18 5.60 -8.68
N TYR A 271 12.12 4.29 -8.62
CA TYR A 271 10.89 3.51 -8.57
C TYR A 271 10.60 3.18 -7.12
N TYR A 272 9.47 3.66 -6.63
CA TYR A 272 9.06 3.47 -5.25
C TYR A 272 7.89 2.54 -5.13
N CYS A 273 7.82 1.85 -3.99
CA CYS A 273 6.68 1.05 -3.59
C CYS A 273 6.43 1.19 -2.08
N TYR A 274 5.22 0.92 -1.68
CA TYR A 274 4.75 1.12 -0.32
C TYR A 274 4.31 -0.18 0.31
N TYR A 275 4.61 -0.32 1.61
CA TYR A 275 4.23 -1.45 2.44
C TYR A 275 3.47 -0.93 3.63
N PHE A 276 2.34 -1.55 3.94
CA PHE A 276 1.49 -1.18 5.05
C PHE A 276 1.62 -2.21 6.15
N TYR A 277 1.78 -1.74 7.39
CA TYR A 277 1.72 -2.54 8.58
C TYR A 277 0.70 -1.93 9.54
N TRP A 278 -0.32 -2.69 9.87
CA TRP A 278 -1.31 -2.30 10.85
C TRP A 278 -0.90 -2.79 12.21
N ASN A 279 -0.93 -1.90 13.22
CA ASN A 279 -0.53 -2.27 14.57
C ASN A 279 -1.41 -3.40 15.09
N ARG A 280 -0.82 -4.41 15.70
CA ARG A 280 -1.52 -5.52 16.34
C ARG A 280 -1.27 -5.51 17.83
N HIS A 281 -2.37 -5.60 18.61
CA HIS A 281 -2.33 -5.66 20.06
C HIS A 281 -2.66 -7.06 20.56
N ASN A 282 -3.70 -7.67 20.07
CA ASN A 282 -4.18 -8.98 20.50
C ASN A 282 -4.33 -9.91 19.29
N ASP A 283 -3.20 -10.31 18.70
CA ASP A 283 -3.15 -11.20 17.55
C ASP A 283 -3.71 -12.58 17.94
N ASN A 284 -4.79 -13.00 17.28
CA ASN A 284 -5.43 -14.29 17.50
C ASN A 284 -4.75 -15.43 16.72
N GLY A 285 -3.73 -15.13 15.91
CA GLY A 285 -3.01 -16.08 15.06
C GLY A 285 -3.81 -16.60 13.86
N ASN A 286 -4.94 -15.96 13.52
CA ASN A 286 -5.79 -16.33 12.40
C ASN A 286 -6.00 -15.14 11.46
N ASP A 287 -5.22 -15.07 10.40
CA ASP A 287 -5.28 -13.96 9.43
C ASP A 287 -6.65 -13.80 8.72
N GLY A 288 -7.47 -14.85 8.73
CA GLY A 288 -8.79 -14.84 8.09
C GLY A 288 -9.93 -14.34 8.98
N VAL A 289 -9.70 -14.21 10.28
CA VAL A 289 -10.72 -13.82 11.26
C VAL A 289 -10.15 -12.79 12.22
N MET A 290 -10.64 -11.58 12.12
CA MET A 290 -10.23 -10.46 12.96
C MET A 290 -10.77 -10.62 14.39
N GLY A 291 -9.88 -10.67 15.37
CA GLY A 291 -10.22 -10.75 16.79
C GLY A 291 -10.52 -9.39 17.41
N PRO A 292 -11.16 -9.37 18.59
CA PRO A 292 -11.40 -8.13 19.33
C PRO A 292 -10.08 -7.45 19.72
N MET A 293 -10.00 -6.14 19.55
CA MET A 293 -8.81 -5.31 19.82
C MET A 293 -7.54 -5.74 19.06
N GLU A 294 -7.67 -6.61 18.07
CA GLU A 294 -6.51 -7.10 17.33
C GLU A 294 -5.69 -5.95 16.73
N PHE A 295 -6.35 -4.95 16.19
CA PHE A 295 -5.73 -3.78 15.57
C PHE A 295 -5.77 -2.52 16.44
N ALA A 296 -5.78 -2.68 17.75
CA ALA A 296 -5.78 -1.55 18.69
C ALA A 296 -4.37 -1.06 19.03
N VAL A 297 -4.31 0.19 19.48
CA VAL A 297 -3.21 0.73 20.28
C VAL A 297 -3.74 1.00 21.67
N VAL A 298 -3.15 0.37 22.67
CA VAL A 298 -3.60 0.45 24.06
C VAL A 298 -2.49 1.04 24.93
N ARG A 299 -2.85 1.93 25.87
CA ARG A 299 -1.90 2.59 26.76
C ARG A 299 -1.03 1.60 27.55
N ASN A 300 0.14 2.07 27.94
CA ASN A 300 1.12 1.31 28.73
C ASN A 300 1.65 0.04 28.03
N ASN A 301 1.53 -0.03 26.71
CA ASN A 301 2.12 -1.08 25.91
C ASN A 301 3.26 -0.55 25.05
N VAL A 302 4.24 -1.40 24.81
CA VAL A 302 5.34 -1.17 23.88
C VAL A 302 5.15 -2.10 22.68
N TYR A 303 5.07 -1.53 21.49
CA TYR A 303 4.93 -2.28 20.24
C TYR A 303 6.29 -2.35 19.57
N LYS A 304 6.85 -3.56 19.47
CA LYS A 304 8.13 -3.83 18.81
C LYS A 304 7.88 -4.31 17.40
N LEU A 305 8.41 -3.59 16.42
CA LEU A 305 8.28 -3.93 15.00
C LEU A 305 9.65 -4.21 14.39
N ALA A 306 9.80 -5.35 13.76
CA ALA A 306 11.01 -5.70 13.00
C ALA A 306 10.63 -6.11 11.56
N VAL A 307 11.19 -5.43 10.58
CA VAL A 307 11.10 -5.85 9.18
C VAL A 307 12.21 -6.85 8.91
N THR A 308 11.89 -8.12 8.93
CA THR A 308 12.87 -9.21 8.78
C THR A 308 13.06 -9.66 7.34
N LYS A 309 12.03 -9.46 6.49
CA LYS A 309 12.06 -9.89 5.09
C LYS A 309 11.02 -9.16 4.25
N ILE A 310 11.39 -8.87 3.02
CA ILE A 310 10.49 -8.40 1.97
C ILE A 310 10.37 -9.51 0.93
N ASN A 311 9.16 -10.06 0.77
CA ASN A 311 8.93 -11.22 -0.09
C ASN A 311 8.39 -10.84 -1.48
N ARG A 312 7.87 -9.63 -1.65
CA ARG A 312 7.26 -9.14 -2.89
C ARG A 312 7.41 -7.63 -3.01
N LEU A 313 7.22 -7.11 -4.20
CA LEU A 313 7.10 -5.67 -4.42
C LEU A 313 5.86 -5.13 -3.70
N GLY A 314 5.98 -3.96 -3.10
CA GLY A 314 4.88 -3.27 -2.44
C GLY A 314 3.94 -2.58 -3.44
N HIS A 315 2.98 -1.84 -2.93
CA HIS A 315 2.05 -1.07 -3.75
C HIS A 315 2.80 0.00 -4.55
N PRO A 316 2.50 0.15 -5.84
CA PRO A 316 3.11 1.19 -6.67
C PRO A 316 2.59 2.57 -6.28
N ARG A 317 3.33 3.60 -6.66
CA ARG A 317 2.84 4.97 -6.72
C ARG A 317 2.62 5.37 -8.16
N ASN A 318 1.42 5.17 -8.69
CA ASN A 318 1.08 5.48 -10.07
C ASN A 318 0.25 6.76 -10.22
N SER A 319 -0.38 7.21 -9.15
CA SER A 319 -1.17 8.43 -9.11
C SER A 319 -1.20 9.00 -7.70
N ASP A 320 -1.78 10.19 -7.55
CA ASP A 320 -2.00 10.80 -6.24
C ASP A 320 -3.00 10.02 -5.38
N ASP A 321 -3.79 9.16 -5.99
CA ASP A 321 -4.79 8.33 -5.32
C ASP A 321 -4.29 6.93 -4.96
N ASP A 322 -3.05 6.56 -5.31
CA ASP A 322 -2.43 5.31 -4.93
C ASP A 322 -1.60 5.46 -3.64
N PRO A 323 -1.49 4.39 -2.88
CA PRO A 323 -2.13 3.09 -3.01
C PRO A 323 -3.52 3.05 -2.40
N ASP A 324 -4.39 2.27 -3.01
CA ASP A 324 -5.66 1.88 -2.40
C ASP A 324 -5.34 1.00 -1.17
N PRO A 325 -5.73 1.37 0.05
CA PRO A 325 -5.52 0.51 1.19
C PRO A 325 -6.47 -0.68 1.08
N LEU A 326 -5.92 -1.83 1.04
CA LEU A 326 -6.65 -3.08 1.08
C LEU A 326 -7.44 -3.24 2.37
#